data_4911b0b3b9d1fd7407c867b75814200c
#
_entry.id   4911b0b3b9d1fd7407c867b75814200c
#
_cell.length_a   1.000
_cell.length_b   1.000
_cell.length_c   1.000
_cell.angle_alpha   90.00
_cell.angle_beta   90.00
_cell.angle_gamma   90.00
#
_symmetry.space_group_name_H-M   'P 1'
#
loop_
_entity.id
_entity.type
_entity.pdbx_description
1 polymer ?
#
loop_
_entity_poly.entity_id
_entity_poly.type
_entity_poly.pdbx_seq_one_letter_code
_entity_poly.pdbx_strand_id
1 'polypeptide(L)'
;LERSLATAKELGYPADIRNAADNLGKLYRSKQSWKQALEMTDLYIQMRDSVQNDKNRKISLQTKFRYEYEKKEAKLRSEQEKKDAIAAAELKRQKQVRNGFIAGFAIVLFFGVIVLMQRNRIQKGKKRSDELLHNILPEEVAEELKMNGNANARQFDQVTVMFTDFKSFTQISEKLSPAELVKDIDTLFRAFDAIIDKYKIEKIKTIGDSYMAAGGLPVVDNSHASLVVSAALEIRNYMNRFNDERKKLNQDLFEIRIGIHSGPVVAGIVGVKKFAYDIWGDTVNIASRMESSAETGQINISQNTYELVKNQFVCIHRGKIKAKNKGEIDMYSVTGSNKE
;
A
#
# COMPACT_ATOMS: atom_id res chain seq x y z
N LEU A 1 9.44 111.91 -34.88
CA LEU A 1 9.22 110.82 -35.80
C LEU A 1 10.47 110.43 -36.60
N GLU A 2 11.18 111.40 -37.23
CA GLU A 2 12.43 111.19 -37.95
C GLU A 2 13.52 110.60 -37.07
N ARG A 3 13.70 111.11 -35.86
CA ARG A 3 14.59 110.62 -34.84
C ARG A 3 14.28 109.18 -34.45
N SER A 4 12.99 108.84 -34.33
CA SER A 4 12.51 107.47 -34.01
C SER A 4 12.83 106.52 -35.16
N LEU A 5 12.69 106.94 -36.43
CA LEU A 5 13.06 106.10 -37.56
C LEU A 5 14.56 105.83 -37.63
N ALA A 6 15.37 106.91 -37.34
CA ALA A 6 16.83 106.77 -37.33
C ALA A 6 17.27 105.75 -36.25
N THR A 7 16.78 105.87 -35.02
CA THR A 7 17.06 104.91 -33.97
C THR A 7 16.58 103.45 -34.30
N ALA A 8 15.39 103.35 -34.86
CA ALA A 8 14.86 102.00 -35.30
C ALA A 8 15.69 101.34 -36.37
N LYS A 9 16.23 102.15 -37.31
CA LYS A 9 17.17 101.71 -38.33
C LYS A 9 18.52 101.30 -37.78
N GLU A 10 19.07 102.07 -36.83
CA GLU A 10 20.30 101.73 -36.12
C GLU A 10 20.19 100.41 -35.33
N LEU A 11 19.11 100.23 -34.66
CA LEU A 11 18.84 99.03 -33.89
C LEU A 11 18.44 97.79 -34.75
N GLY A 12 18.11 98.01 -36.01
CA GLY A 12 17.80 96.95 -36.96
C GLY A 12 16.46 96.20 -36.65
N TYR A 13 15.49 96.93 -36.05
CA TYR A 13 14.19 96.28 -35.73
C TYR A 13 13.14 96.58 -36.83
N PRO A 14 12.83 95.58 -37.71
CA PRO A 14 11.94 95.77 -38.87
C PRO A 14 10.53 96.28 -38.49
N ALA A 15 10.00 95.82 -37.32
CA ALA A 15 8.68 96.15 -36.84
C ALA A 15 8.60 97.64 -36.45
N ASP A 16 9.66 98.18 -35.80
CA ASP A 16 9.76 99.60 -35.37
C ASP A 16 10.06 100.46 -36.56
N ILE A 17 10.90 100.04 -37.48
CA ILE A 17 11.13 100.75 -38.75
C ILE A 17 9.85 100.86 -39.53
N ARG A 18 9.07 99.79 -39.66
CA ARG A 18 7.77 99.74 -40.31
C ARG A 18 6.81 100.81 -39.70
N ASN A 19 6.67 100.78 -38.34
CA ASN A 19 5.72 101.63 -37.65
C ASN A 19 6.14 103.12 -37.79
N ALA A 20 7.44 103.41 -37.68
CA ALA A 20 8.01 104.73 -37.85
C ALA A 20 7.85 105.27 -39.31
N ALA A 21 8.03 104.40 -40.29
CA ALA A 21 7.81 104.69 -41.72
C ALA A 21 6.33 104.96 -42.03
N ASP A 22 5.38 104.22 -41.46
CA ASP A 22 3.96 104.44 -41.63
C ASP A 22 3.54 105.81 -41.07
N ASN A 23 3.97 106.10 -39.85
CA ASN A 23 3.67 107.41 -39.21
C ASN A 23 4.29 108.55 -39.96
N LEU A 24 5.56 108.49 -40.39
CA LEU A 24 6.18 109.46 -41.21
C LEU A 24 5.55 109.60 -42.57
N GLY A 25 5.18 108.58 -43.24
CA GLY A 25 4.45 108.53 -44.49
C GLY A 25 3.12 109.34 -44.38
N LYS A 26 2.34 109.11 -43.32
CA LYS A 26 1.10 109.86 -43.01
C LYS A 26 1.40 111.32 -42.80
N LEU A 27 2.44 111.64 -42.04
CA LEU A 27 2.85 113.06 -41.79
C LEU A 27 3.29 113.77 -43.09
N TYR A 28 4.13 113.13 -43.91
CA TYR A 28 4.56 113.70 -45.18
C TYR A 28 3.44 113.87 -46.18
N ARG A 29 2.45 112.99 -46.21
CA ARG A 29 1.23 113.21 -46.99
C ARG A 29 0.45 114.38 -46.56
N SER A 30 0.25 114.58 -45.23
CA SER A 30 -0.46 115.78 -44.70
C SER A 30 0.27 117.06 -44.98
N LYS A 31 1.61 117.06 -45.12
CA LYS A 31 2.45 118.20 -45.52
C LYS A 31 2.59 118.38 -47.02
N GLN A 32 1.93 117.55 -47.85
CA GLN A 32 1.99 117.55 -49.30
C GLN A 32 3.39 117.20 -49.86
N SER A 33 4.31 116.68 -49.05
CA SER A 33 5.63 116.26 -49.40
C SER A 33 5.64 114.84 -50.03
N TRP A 34 5.10 114.72 -51.24
CA TRP A 34 4.78 113.48 -51.90
C TRP A 34 5.99 112.52 -52.11
N LYS A 35 7.15 113.08 -52.45
CA LYS A 35 8.36 112.26 -52.63
C LYS A 35 8.75 111.61 -51.32
N GLN A 36 8.82 112.30 -50.24
CA GLN A 36 9.14 111.74 -48.94
C GLN A 36 8.09 110.79 -48.43
N ALA A 37 6.80 111.06 -48.73
CA ALA A 37 5.69 110.16 -48.41
C ALA A 37 5.83 108.87 -49.18
N LEU A 38 6.24 108.84 -50.45
CA LEU A 38 6.47 107.65 -51.23
C LEU A 38 7.64 106.83 -50.67
N GLU A 39 8.80 107.47 -50.40
CA GLU A 39 9.96 106.82 -49.76
C GLU A 39 9.59 106.09 -48.47
N MET A 40 8.78 106.73 -47.63
CA MET A 40 8.33 106.09 -46.38
C MET A 40 7.30 105.01 -46.63
N THR A 41 6.49 105.07 -47.67
CA THR A 41 5.56 104.04 -48.03
C THR A 41 6.32 102.83 -48.54
N ASP A 42 7.33 102.99 -49.36
CA ASP A 42 8.17 101.89 -49.87
C ASP A 42 8.94 101.20 -48.70
N LEU A 43 9.47 101.99 -47.81
CA LEU A 43 10.13 101.48 -46.61
C LEU A 43 9.12 100.70 -45.72
N TYR A 44 7.92 101.25 -45.54
CA TYR A 44 6.85 100.53 -44.83
C TYR A 44 6.56 99.14 -45.44
N ILE A 45 6.38 99.12 -46.77
CA ILE A 45 6.08 97.82 -47.50
C ILE A 45 7.25 96.87 -47.30
N GLN A 46 8.49 97.31 -47.52
CA GLN A 46 9.68 96.48 -47.35
C GLN A 46 9.77 95.85 -45.96
N MET A 47 9.55 96.72 -44.92
CA MET A 47 9.63 96.23 -43.56
C MET A 47 8.45 95.39 -43.13
N ARG A 48 7.20 95.69 -43.62
CA ARG A 48 6.05 94.84 -43.46
C ARG A 48 6.31 93.44 -43.97
N ASP A 49 6.86 93.31 -45.18
CA ASP A 49 7.10 92.00 -45.80
C ASP A 49 8.23 91.23 -45.05
N SER A 50 9.28 91.99 -44.55
CA SER A 50 10.29 91.37 -43.71
C SER A 50 9.73 90.82 -42.39
N VAL A 51 8.90 91.55 -41.68
CA VAL A 51 8.23 91.12 -40.44
C VAL A 51 7.35 89.93 -40.70
N GLN A 52 6.61 89.92 -41.81
CA GLN A 52 5.72 88.81 -42.19
C GLN A 52 6.53 87.55 -42.53
N ASN A 53 7.63 87.66 -43.23
CA ASN A 53 8.53 86.56 -43.55
C ASN A 53 9.16 85.92 -42.32
N ASP A 54 9.61 86.71 -41.37
CA ASP A 54 10.16 86.22 -40.08
C ASP A 54 9.11 85.47 -39.29
N LYS A 55 7.90 86.05 -39.23
CA LYS A 55 6.75 85.35 -38.56
C LYS A 55 6.43 84.05 -39.19
N ASN A 56 6.32 84.01 -40.51
CA ASN A 56 6.04 82.78 -41.30
C ASN A 56 7.18 81.77 -41.09
N ARG A 57 8.42 82.17 -41.08
CA ARG A 57 9.60 81.33 -40.81
C ARG A 57 9.58 80.73 -39.42
N LYS A 58 9.23 81.50 -38.35
CA LYS A 58 9.08 81.01 -37.00
C LYS A 58 7.91 79.92 -36.93
N ILE A 59 6.77 80.20 -37.55
CA ILE A 59 5.65 79.30 -37.55
C ILE A 59 6.02 77.98 -38.29
N SER A 60 6.71 78.12 -39.44
CA SER A 60 7.18 76.97 -40.18
C SER A 60 8.15 76.10 -39.39
N LEU A 61 9.12 76.73 -38.71
CA LEU A 61 10.08 76.04 -37.83
C LEU A 61 9.37 75.37 -36.62
N GLN A 62 8.44 76.08 -35.96
CA GLN A 62 7.66 75.44 -34.87
C GLN A 62 6.83 74.27 -35.32
N THR A 63 6.16 74.38 -36.50
CA THR A 63 5.37 73.28 -37.04
C THR A 63 6.23 72.10 -37.42
N LYS A 64 7.44 72.35 -37.98
CA LYS A 64 8.39 71.27 -38.31
C LYS A 64 8.90 70.56 -37.05
N PHE A 65 9.31 71.29 -36.01
CA PHE A 65 9.76 70.69 -34.75
C PHE A 65 8.64 69.92 -34.07
N ARG A 66 7.41 70.43 -34.09
CA ARG A 66 6.25 69.73 -33.53
C ARG A 66 5.99 68.46 -34.27
N TYR A 67 6.00 68.48 -35.60
CA TYR A 67 5.80 67.26 -36.40
C TYR A 67 6.90 66.22 -36.15
N GLU A 68 8.17 66.63 -36.09
CA GLU A 68 9.28 65.74 -35.78
C GLU A 68 9.20 65.13 -34.40
N TYR A 69 8.76 65.91 -33.42
CA TYR A 69 8.51 65.46 -32.05
C TYR A 69 7.40 64.44 -31.98
N GLU A 70 6.24 64.75 -32.55
CA GLU A 70 5.07 63.84 -32.62
C GLU A 70 5.43 62.53 -33.35
N LYS A 71 6.18 62.61 -34.42
CA LYS A 71 6.63 61.43 -35.16
C LYS A 71 7.59 60.59 -34.31
N LYS A 72 8.51 61.19 -33.60
CA LYS A 72 9.45 60.50 -32.71
C LYS A 72 8.72 59.85 -31.54
N GLU A 73 7.77 60.53 -30.95
CA GLU A 73 6.95 60.02 -29.86
C GLU A 73 6.09 58.85 -30.31
N ALA A 74 5.41 58.93 -31.46
CA ALA A 74 4.63 57.89 -32.04
C ALA A 74 5.48 56.64 -32.34
N LYS A 75 6.73 56.83 -32.83
CA LYS A 75 7.67 55.74 -33.08
C LYS A 75 8.05 55.05 -31.75
N LEU A 76 8.45 55.80 -30.73
CA LEU A 76 8.80 55.25 -29.42
C LEU A 76 7.66 54.50 -28.79
N ARG A 77 6.44 55.05 -28.88
CA ARG A 77 5.22 54.40 -28.35
C ARG A 77 4.95 53.06 -29.06
N SER A 78 5.03 53.03 -30.39
CA SER A 78 4.90 51.82 -31.16
C SER A 78 5.97 50.77 -30.84
N GLU A 79 7.21 51.17 -30.65
CA GLU A 79 8.28 50.27 -30.23
C GLU A 79 8.04 49.70 -28.81
N GLN A 80 7.55 50.55 -27.90
CA GLN A 80 7.20 50.10 -26.55
C GLN A 80 6.03 49.12 -26.57
N GLU A 81 4.96 49.43 -27.29
CA GLU A 81 3.80 48.54 -27.44
C GLU A 81 4.18 47.15 -28.01
N LYS A 82 5.14 47.14 -28.99
CA LYS A 82 5.66 45.86 -29.51
C LYS A 82 6.45 45.07 -28.47
N LYS A 83 7.30 45.74 -27.68
CA LYS A 83 8.07 45.08 -26.61
C LYS A 83 7.15 44.51 -25.55
N ASP A 84 6.14 45.26 -25.13
CA ASP A 84 5.18 44.84 -24.13
C ASP A 84 4.33 43.64 -24.65
N ALA A 85 3.93 43.65 -25.93
CA ALA A 85 3.22 42.54 -26.55
C ALA A 85 4.06 41.27 -26.61
N ILE A 86 5.35 41.36 -26.97
CA ILE A 86 6.30 40.25 -26.98
C ILE A 86 6.49 39.68 -25.56
N ALA A 87 6.74 40.54 -24.58
CA ALA A 87 6.91 40.14 -23.19
C ALA A 87 5.69 39.46 -22.61
N ALA A 88 4.48 39.99 -22.93
CA ALA A 88 3.22 39.37 -22.51
C ALA A 88 3.00 37.97 -23.16
N ALA A 89 3.33 37.82 -24.45
CA ALA A 89 3.24 36.54 -25.15
C ALA A 89 4.22 35.50 -24.56
N GLU A 90 5.44 35.93 -24.27
CA GLU A 90 6.48 35.09 -23.68
C GLU A 90 6.11 34.62 -22.26
N LEU A 91 5.60 35.53 -21.43
CA LEU A 91 5.10 35.20 -20.10
C LEU A 91 3.92 34.22 -20.16
N LYS A 92 3.00 34.41 -21.11
CA LYS A 92 1.88 33.48 -21.35
C LYS A 92 2.40 32.08 -21.72
N ARG A 93 3.36 31.99 -22.64
CA ARG A 93 4.00 30.73 -23.03
C ARG A 93 4.68 30.04 -21.86
N GLN A 94 5.47 30.78 -21.06
CA GLN A 94 6.14 30.24 -19.87
C GLN A 94 5.12 29.69 -18.86
N LYS A 95 4.02 30.41 -18.59
CA LYS A 95 2.94 29.91 -17.72
C LYS A 95 2.29 28.63 -18.26
N GLN A 96 2.05 28.54 -19.56
CA GLN A 96 1.49 27.35 -20.17
C GLN A 96 2.42 26.13 -20.03
N VAL A 97 3.71 26.30 -20.32
CA VAL A 97 4.74 25.25 -20.18
C VAL A 97 4.84 24.80 -18.72
N ARG A 98 4.97 25.75 -17.80
CA ARG A 98 5.02 25.43 -16.36
C ARG A 98 3.78 24.67 -15.88
N ASN A 99 2.59 25.11 -16.26
CA ASN A 99 1.34 24.45 -15.88
C ASN A 99 1.25 23.04 -16.50
N GLY A 100 1.74 22.85 -17.72
CA GLY A 100 1.87 21.55 -18.36
C GLY A 100 2.78 20.60 -17.59
N PHE A 101 3.93 21.07 -17.13
CA PHE A 101 4.84 20.28 -16.29
C PHE A 101 4.23 19.91 -14.94
N ILE A 102 3.55 20.87 -14.28
CA ILE A 102 2.86 20.60 -13.01
C ILE A 102 1.77 19.55 -13.20
N ALA A 103 0.95 19.66 -14.24
CA ALA A 103 -0.09 18.68 -14.55
C ALA A 103 0.49 17.30 -14.86
N GLY A 104 1.56 17.23 -15.69
CA GLY A 104 2.25 15.98 -15.99
C GLY A 104 2.82 15.32 -14.73
N PHE A 105 3.47 16.09 -13.87
CA PHE A 105 4.01 15.59 -12.60
C PHE A 105 2.92 15.07 -11.66
N ALA A 106 1.80 15.80 -11.57
CA ALA A 106 0.65 15.36 -10.77
C ALA A 106 0.06 14.03 -11.26
N ILE A 107 -0.01 13.82 -12.58
CA ILE A 107 -0.46 12.57 -13.19
C ILE A 107 0.49 11.42 -12.83
N VAL A 108 1.81 11.63 -12.96
CA VAL A 108 2.82 10.61 -12.60
C VAL A 108 2.72 10.24 -11.12
N LEU A 109 2.59 11.22 -10.23
CA LEU A 109 2.40 10.98 -8.79
C LEU A 109 1.11 10.19 -8.53
N PHE A 110 0.02 10.56 -9.18
CA PHE A 110 -1.27 9.87 -9.02
C PHE A 110 -1.17 8.39 -9.41
N PHE A 111 -0.58 8.09 -10.57
CA PHE A 111 -0.35 6.71 -10.98
C PHE A 111 0.65 5.98 -10.05
N GLY A 112 1.69 6.65 -9.59
CA GLY A 112 2.63 6.11 -8.61
C GLY A 112 1.93 5.67 -7.32
N VAL A 113 1.04 6.49 -6.78
CA VAL A 113 0.23 6.16 -5.59
C VAL A 113 -0.68 4.96 -5.86
N ILE A 114 -1.34 4.90 -7.03
CA ILE A 114 -2.18 3.76 -7.40
C ILE A 114 -1.36 2.46 -7.44
N VAL A 115 -0.19 2.47 -8.08
CA VAL A 115 0.70 1.30 -8.16
C VAL A 115 1.13 0.84 -6.77
N LEU A 116 1.51 1.76 -5.88
CA LEU A 116 1.87 1.43 -4.50
C LEU A 116 0.69 0.84 -3.71
N MET A 117 -0.51 1.40 -3.86
CA MET A 117 -1.73 0.86 -3.24
C MET A 117 -2.05 -0.55 -3.75
N GLN A 118 -1.97 -0.78 -5.06
CA GLN A 118 -2.18 -2.10 -5.67
C GLN A 118 -1.15 -3.11 -5.18
N ARG A 119 0.15 -2.74 -5.15
CA ARG A 119 1.22 -3.59 -4.62
C ARG A 119 0.94 -4.02 -3.18
N ASN A 120 0.59 -3.07 -2.30
CA ASN A 120 0.27 -3.35 -0.91
C ASN A 120 -0.97 -4.26 -0.77
N ARG A 121 -1.99 -4.06 -1.62
CA ARG A 121 -3.19 -4.89 -1.64
C ARG A 121 -2.90 -6.33 -2.07
N ILE A 122 -2.08 -6.49 -3.12
CA ILE A 122 -1.64 -7.80 -3.60
C ILE A 122 -0.81 -8.52 -2.53
N GLN A 123 0.15 -7.83 -1.89
CA GLN A 123 0.96 -8.42 -0.83
C GLN A 123 0.12 -8.88 0.36
N LYS A 124 -0.85 -8.06 0.82
CA LYS A 124 -1.78 -8.45 1.88
C LYS A 124 -2.65 -9.65 1.47
N GLY A 125 -3.14 -9.65 0.24
CA GLY A 125 -3.90 -10.77 -0.30
C GLY A 125 -3.08 -12.07 -0.35
N LYS A 126 -1.84 -11.99 -0.85
CA LYS A 126 -0.91 -13.13 -0.89
C LYS A 126 -0.64 -13.67 0.53
N LYS A 127 -0.27 -12.80 1.47
CA LYS A 127 -0.01 -13.20 2.87
C LYS A 127 -1.21 -13.92 3.49
N ARG A 128 -2.43 -13.37 3.32
CA ARG A 128 -3.64 -14.00 3.82
C ARG A 128 -3.94 -15.34 3.16
N SER A 129 -3.68 -15.47 1.86
CA SER A 129 -3.81 -16.74 1.14
C SER A 129 -2.82 -17.78 1.65
N ASP A 130 -1.57 -17.36 1.89
CA ASP A 130 -0.52 -18.23 2.45
C ASP A 130 -0.88 -18.69 3.86
N GLU A 131 -1.32 -17.80 4.74
CA GLU A 131 -1.79 -18.15 6.09
C GLU A 131 -2.95 -19.15 6.06
N LEU A 132 -3.93 -18.98 5.16
CA LEU A 132 -5.03 -19.91 5.03
C LEU A 132 -4.57 -21.28 4.51
N LEU A 133 -3.60 -21.32 3.61
CA LEU A 133 -3.05 -22.56 3.09
C LEU A 133 -2.25 -23.32 4.15
N HIS A 134 -1.43 -22.64 4.94
CA HIS A 134 -0.67 -23.22 6.06
C HIS A 134 -1.55 -23.71 7.22
N ASN A 135 -2.80 -23.20 7.33
CA ASN A 135 -3.77 -23.75 8.27
C ASN A 135 -4.39 -25.09 7.81
N ILE A 136 -4.20 -25.47 6.56
CA ILE A 136 -4.78 -26.69 5.96
C ILE A 136 -3.69 -27.73 5.66
N LEU A 137 -2.48 -27.27 5.33
CA LEU A 137 -1.35 -28.11 4.94
C LEU A 137 -0.12 -27.75 5.76
N PRO A 138 0.73 -28.73 6.08
CA PRO A 138 2.07 -28.47 6.61
C PRO A 138 2.87 -27.54 5.69
N GLU A 139 3.74 -26.70 6.26
CA GLU A 139 4.46 -25.64 5.53
C GLU A 139 5.25 -26.16 4.33
N GLU A 140 6.02 -27.24 4.50
CA GLU A 140 6.82 -27.85 3.42
C GLU A 140 5.96 -28.36 2.29
N VAL A 141 4.81 -28.94 2.62
CA VAL A 141 3.86 -29.50 1.63
C VAL A 141 3.13 -28.36 0.89
N ALA A 142 2.79 -27.30 1.59
CA ALA A 142 2.19 -26.10 1.01
C ALA A 142 3.14 -25.40 0.04
N GLU A 143 4.42 -25.28 0.39
CA GLU A 143 5.43 -24.67 -0.49
C GLU A 143 5.72 -25.56 -1.72
N GLU A 144 5.78 -26.90 -1.56
CA GLU A 144 5.91 -27.83 -2.69
C GLU A 144 4.72 -27.70 -3.65
N LEU A 145 3.50 -27.62 -3.12
CA LEU A 145 2.27 -27.44 -3.89
C LEU A 145 2.26 -26.10 -4.66
N LYS A 146 2.71 -25.00 -4.02
CA LYS A 146 2.81 -23.68 -4.68
C LYS A 146 3.83 -23.66 -5.82
N MET A 147 4.97 -24.34 -5.64
CA MET A 147 6.05 -24.32 -6.63
C MET A 147 5.76 -25.24 -7.81
N ASN A 148 5.20 -26.42 -7.56
CA ASN A 148 5.10 -27.49 -8.54
C ASN A 148 3.66 -27.74 -9.04
N GLY A 149 2.64 -27.14 -8.39
CA GLY A 149 1.24 -27.41 -8.66
C GLY A 149 0.75 -28.78 -8.14
N ASN A 150 1.65 -29.57 -7.55
CA ASN A 150 1.37 -30.84 -6.89
C ASN A 150 2.35 -31.05 -5.72
N ALA A 151 2.02 -31.95 -4.80
CA ALA A 151 2.94 -32.43 -3.77
C ALA A 151 2.94 -33.97 -3.79
N ASN A 152 4.14 -34.53 -3.80
CA ASN A 152 4.30 -35.99 -3.92
C ASN A 152 4.09 -36.68 -2.57
N ALA A 153 3.49 -37.85 -2.59
CA ALA A 153 3.42 -38.73 -1.42
C ALA A 153 4.85 -39.17 -1.02
N ARG A 154 5.14 -39.12 0.29
CA ARG A 154 6.44 -39.49 0.86
C ARG A 154 6.28 -40.61 1.85
N GLN A 155 7.22 -41.57 1.84
CA GLN A 155 7.33 -42.61 2.85
C GLN A 155 8.15 -42.10 4.04
N PHE A 156 7.66 -42.38 5.24
CA PHE A 156 8.35 -42.12 6.52
C PHE A 156 8.46 -43.47 7.24
N ASP A 157 9.67 -43.86 7.58
CA ASP A 157 9.92 -45.20 8.17
C ASP A 157 9.61 -45.22 9.67
N GLN A 158 9.69 -44.07 10.35
CA GLN A 158 9.44 -43.94 11.78
C GLN A 158 8.56 -42.74 12.08
N VAL A 159 7.29 -43.02 12.34
CA VAL A 159 6.28 -42.03 12.72
C VAL A 159 5.50 -42.58 13.91
N THR A 160 5.12 -41.74 14.85
CA THR A 160 4.24 -42.09 15.95
C THR A 160 2.88 -41.45 15.76
N VAL A 161 1.89 -42.29 15.58
CA VAL A 161 0.48 -41.90 15.37
C VAL A 161 -0.29 -42.01 16.68
N MET A 162 -1.03 -40.96 17.02
CA MET A 162 -1.93 -40.90 18.17
C MET A 162 -3.37 -40.73 17.71
N PHE A 163 -4.26 -41.56 18.25
CA PHE A 163 -5.71 -41.38 18.19
C PHE A 163 -6.25 -41.08 19.58
N THR A 164 -7.22 -40.16 19.62
CA THR A 164 -8.06 -39.99 20.82
C THR A 164 -9.53 -40.10 20.43
N ASP A 165 -10.37 -40.57 21.34
CA ASP A 165 -11.81 -40.73 21.12
C ASP A 165 -12.56 -40.55 22.43
N PHE A 166 -13.81 -40.10 22.39
CA PHE A 166 -14.62 -39.90 23.58
C PHE A 166 -15.56 -41.10 23.77
N LYS A 167 -15.41 -41.81 24.90
CA LYS A 167 -16.26 -42.90 25.24
C LYS A 167 -17.71 -42.43 25.41
N SER A 168 -18.64 -43.18 24.80
CA SER A 168 -20.08 -42.92 24.90
C SER A 168 -20.50 -41.55 24.35
N PHE A 169 -19.71 -40.99 23.40
CA PHE A 169 -19.99 -39.70 22.77
C PHE A 169 -21.39 -39.57 22.21
N THR A 170 -21.91 -40.65 21.55
CA THR A 170 -23.28 -40.70 21.02
C THR A 170 -24.31 -40.40 22.10
N GLN A 171 -24.16 -40.99 23.33
CA GLN A 171 -25.07 -40.78 24.42
C GLN A 171 -25.01 -39.37 24.97
N ILE A 172 -23.82 -38.75 24.98
CA ILE A 172 -23.63 -37.35 25.39
C ILE A 172 -24.26 -36.45 24.34
N SER A 173 -24.04 -36.70 23.06
CA SER A 173 -24.58 -35.92 21.97
C SER A 173 -26.10 -35.91 21.88
N GLU A 174 -26.77 -36.94 22.35
CA GLU A 174 -28.24 -37.01 22.40
C GLU A 174 -28.84 -36.14 23.52
N LYS A 175 -28.05 -35.80 24.55
CA LYS A 175 -28.49 -34.97 25.70
C LYS A 175 -28.22 -33.45 25.52
N LEU A 176 -27.25 -33.11 24.71
CA LEU A 176 -26.84 -31.72 24.46
C LEU A 176 -27.55 -31.15 23.22
N SER A 177 -27.80 -29.84 23.26
CA SER A 177 -28.18 -29.17 22.01
C SER A 177 -27.03 -29.19 20.99
N PRO A 178 -27.32 -29.19 19.66
CA PRO A 178 -26.26 -29.17 18.66
C PRO A 178 -25.24 -28.02 18.82
N ALA A 179 -25.69 -26.87 19.29
CA ALA A 179 -24.83 -25.73 19.51
C ALA A 179 -23.88 -25.92 20.73
N GLU A 180 -24.38 -26.51 21.82
CA GLU A 180 -23.57 -26.85 23.00
C GLU A 180 -22.55 -27.93 22.68
N LEU A 181 -22.96 -28.99 21.97
CA LEU A 181 -22.08 -30.06 21.55
C LEU A 181 -20.91 -29.53 20.69
N VAL A 182 -21.21 -28.74 19.66
CA VAL A 182 -20.19 -28.14 18.80
C VAL A 182 -19.25 -27.23 19.58
N LYS A 183 -19.78 -26.42 20.50
CA LYS A 183 -18.99 -25.56 21.38
C LYS A 183 -18.06 -26.33 22.29
N ASP A 184 -18.52 -27.41 22.90
CA ASP A 184 -17.70 -28.26 23.77
C ASP A 184 -16.59 -28.95 22.99
N ILE A 185 -16.90 -29.54 21.83
CA ILE A 185 -15.91 -30.18 20.93
C ILE A 185 -14.88 -29.14 20.44
N ASP A 186 -15.32 -27.96 20.00
CA ASP A 186 -14.40 -26.90 19.56
C ASP A 186 -13.46 -26.48 20.70
N THR A 187 -13.97 -26.35 21.92
CA THR A 187 -13.17 -26.04 23.11
C THR A 187 -12.11 -27.09 23.38
N LEU A 188 -12.48 -28.38 23.32
CA LEU A 188 -11.57 -29.50 23.55
C LEU A 188 -10.52 -29.62 22.44
N PHE A 189 -10.93 -29.55 21.20
CA PHE A 189 -9.99 -29.68 20.08
C PHE A 189 -9.04 -28.47 19.95
N ARG A 190 -9.47 -27.25 20.27
CA ARG A 190 -8.55 -26.11 20.38
C ARG A 190 -7.48 -26.29 21.46
N ALA A 191 -7.85 -26.89 22.60
CA ALA A 191 -6.88 -27.22 23.63
C ALA A 191 -5.92 -28.31 23.16
N PHE A 192 -6.40 -29.33 22.44
CA PHE A 192 -5.54 -30.36 21.87
C PHE A 192 -4.63 -29.78 20.79
N ASP A 193 -5.13 -28.92 19.91
CA ASP A 193 -4.33 -28.21 18.91
C ASP A 193 -3.17 -27.43 19.58
N ALA A 194 -3.46 -26.68 20.64
CA ALA A 194 -2.41 -25.96 21.38
C ALA A 194 -1.38 -26.86 22.06
N ILE A 195 -1.79 -28.04 22.53
CA ILE A 195 -0.88 -29.02 23.13
C ILE A 195 0.01 -29.65 22.06
N ILE A 196 -0.54 -30.14 20.96
CA ILE A 196 0.25 -30.81 19.91
C ILE A 196 1.23 -29.83 19.24
N ASP A 197 0.81 -28.57 19.05
CA ASP A 197 1.68 -27.50 18.49
C ASP A 197 2.91 -27.26 19.38
N LYS A 198 2.72 -27.19 20.70
CA LYS A 198 3.81 -27.09 21.69
C LYS A 198 4.87 -28.21 21.54
N TYR A 199 4.43 -29.41 21.16
CA TYR A 199 5.30 -30.59 20.96
C TYR A 199 5.70 -30.80 19.50
N LYS A 200 5.37 -29.87 18.58
CA LYS A 200 5.66 -29.98 17.14
C LYS A 200 5.11 -31.26 16.52
N ILE A 201 3.91 -31.63 16.89
CA ILE A 201 3.18 -32.78 16.39
C ILE A 201 2.17 -32.29 15.36
N GLU A 202 2.10 -32.95 14.21
CA GLU A 202 1.18 -32.58 13.13
C GLU A 202 -0.23 -33.09 13.40
N LYS A 203 -1.22 -32.20 13.34
CA LYS A 203 -2.64 -32.61 13.30
C LYS A 203 -2.96 -33.17 11.94
N ILE A 204 -3.45 -34.40 11.89
CA ILE A 204 -3.82 -35.02 10.62
C ILE A 204 -5.28 -34.71 10.28
N LYS A 205 -6.22 -35.08 11.14
CA LYS A 205 -7.66 -34.87 10.95
C LYS A 205 -8.46 -35.17 12.20
N THR A 206 -9.73 -34.78 12.16
CA THR A 206 -10.75 -35.26 13.08
C THR A 206 -11.72 -36.17 12.36
N ILE A 207 -12.19 -37.21 12.99
CA ILE A 207 -13.16 -38.19 12.44
C ILE A 207 -14.29 -38.29 13.46
N GLY A 208 -15.35 -37.48 13.28
CA GLY A 208 -16.38 -37.34 14.29
C GLY A 208 -15.79 -36.72 15.57
N ASP A 209 -15.84 -37.45 16.68
CA ASP A 209 -15.27 -37.12 17.97
C ASP A 209 -13.82 -37.63 18.16
N SER A 210 -13.28 -38.35 17.19
CA SER A 210 -11.90 -38.81 17.22
C SER A 210 -10.94 -37.71 16.70
N TYR A 211 -9.81 -37.54 17.39
CA TYR A 211 -8.75 -36.65 17.02
C TYR A 211 -7.48 -37.43 16.66
N MET A 212 -6.93 -37.21 15.48
CA MET A 212 -5.76 -37.91 14.96
C MET A 212 -4.61 -36.95 14.75
N ALA A 213 -3.45 -37.27 15.34
CA ALA A 213 -2.20 -36.52 15.21
C ALA A 213 -1.00 -37.47 15.02
N ALA A 214 0.10 -36.95 14.48
CA ALA A 214 1.29 -37.76 14.23
C ALA A 214 2.59 -36.95 14.43
N GLY A 215 3.54 -37.56 15.12
CA GLY A 215 4.91 -37.01 15.29
C GLY A 215 5.91 -37.69 14.36
N GLY A 216 6.92 -36.94 13.87
CA GLY A 216 7.93 -37.41 12.94
C GLY A 216 7.62 -37.15 11.47
N LEU A 217 6.64 -36.29 11.19
CA LEU A 217 6.29 -35.77 9.87
C LEU A 217 5.74 -34.33 9.98
N PRO A 218 5.78 -33.50 8.93
CA PRO A 218 6.41 -33.77 7.63
C PRO A 218 7.94 -33.78 7.70
N VAL A 219 8.52 -33.35 8.85
CA VAL A 219 9.94 -33.37 9.13
C VAL A 219 10.26 -34.56 10.03
N VAL A 220 11.27 -35.35 9.65
CA VAL A 220 11.71 -36.48 10.45
C VAL A 220 12.31 -35.98 11.78
N ASP A 221 11.80 -36.52 12.90
CA ASP A 221 12.29 -36.24 14.24
C ASP A 221 12.44 -37.54 15.02
N ASN A 222 13.64 -37.87 15.47
CA ASN A 222 13.93 -39.09 16.24
C ASN A 222 13.25 -39.07 17.62
N SER A 223 12.82 -37.93 18.11
CA SER A 223 12.13 -37.76 19.39
C SER A 223 10.61 -37.95 19.27
N HIS A 224 10.09 -38.23 18.06
CA HIS A 224 8.67 -38.27 17.74
C HIS A 224 7.82 -39.08 18.75
N ALA A 225 8.31 -40.27 19.19
CA ALA A 225 7.58 -41.12 20.10
C ALA A 225 7.44 -40.50 21.51
N SER A 226 8.53 -39.95 22.04
CA SER A 226 8.52 -39.32 23.36
C SER A 226 7.72 -38.02 23.39
N LEU A 227 7.75 -37.25 22.29
CA LEU A 227 6.95 -36.02 22.15
C LEU A 227 5.45 -36.34 22.10
N VAL A 228 5.04 -37.36 21.32
CA VAL A 228 3.64 -37.79 21.23
C VAL A 228 3.12 -38.33 22.57
N VAL A 229 3.92 -39.14 23.28
CA VAL A 229 3.52 -39.63 24.61
C VAL A 229 3.43 -38.50 25.63
N SER A 230 4.34 -37.50 25.59
CA SER A 230 4.27 -36.31 26.45
C SER A 230 3.00 -35.49 26.17
N ALA A 231 2.67 -35.27 24.90
CA ALA A 231 1.44 -34.59 24.50
C ALA A 231 0.19 -35.36 24.98
N ALA A 232 0.18 -36.66 24.84
CA ALA A 232 -0.92 -37.52 25.34
C ALA A 232 -1.12 -37.39 26.84
N LEU A 233 -0.04 -37.34 27.62
CA LEU A 233 -0.10 -37.10 29.07
C LEU A 233 -0.68 -35.72 29.38
N GLU A 234 -0.28 -34.68 28.66
CA GLU A 234 -0.81 -33.34 28.85
C GLU A 234 -2.29 -33.23 28.44
N ILE A 235 -2.70 -33.86 27.33
CA ILE A 235 -4.11 -34.00 26.93
C ILE A 235 -4.93 -34.70 28.02
N ARG A 236 -4.46 -35.82 28.54
CA ARG A 236 -5.12 -36.53 29.64
C ARG A 236 -5.27 -35.63 30.88
N ASN A 237 -4.24 -34.92 31.25
CA ASN A 237 -4.27 -34.02 32.41
C ASN A 237 -5.22 -32.83 32.18
N TYR A 238 -5.30 -32.31 30.97
CA TYR A 238 -6.28 -31.30 30.59
C TYR A 238 -7.69 -31.83 30.71
N MET A 239 -7.96 -33.01 30.18
CA MET A 239 -9.28 -33.66 30.27
C MET A 239 -9.74 -33.92 31.70
N ASN A 240 -8.82 -34.33 32.58
CA ASN A 240 -9.13 -34.51 33.99
C ASN A 240 -9.61 -33.20 34.63
N ARG A 241 -8.88 -32.08 34.40
CA ARG A 241 -9.28 -30.75 34.91
C ARG A 241 -10.60 -30.30 34.29
N PHE A 242 -10.79 -30.46 32.99
CA PHE A 242 -12.04 -30.11 32.31
C PHE A 242 -13.23 -30.88 32.89
N ASN A 243 -13.09 -32.18 33.13
CA ASN A 243 -14.12 -33.01 33.72
C ASN A 243 -14.38 -32.68 35.20
N ASP A 244 -13.36 -32.27 35.97
CA ASP A 244 -13.56 -31.83 37.38
C ASP A 244 -14.37 -30.54 37.46
N GLU A 245 -14.20 -29.63 36.48
CA GLU A 245 -15.04 -28.43 36.36
C GLU A 245 -16.48 -28.79 36.00
N ARG A 246 -16.69 -29.70 35.05
CA ARG A 246 -18.03 -30.18 34.66
C ARG A 246 -18.75 -30.91 35.80
N LYS A 247 -18.06 -31.70 36.62
CA LYS A 247 -18.60 -32.32 37.81
C LYS A 247 -19.18 -31.31 38.79
N LYS A 248 -18.48 -30.19 39.02
CA LYS A 248 -18.95 -29.10 39.88
C LYS A 248 -20.23 -28.45 39.36
N LEU A 249 -20.44 -28.50 38.05
CA LEU A 249 -21.59 -27.91 37.36
C LEU A 249 -22.72 -28.94 37.09
N ASN A 250 -22.57 -30.18 37.57
CA ASN A 250 -23.49 -31.32 37.31
C ASN A 250 -23.73 -31.54 35.81
N GLN A 251 -22.68 -31.42 34.97
CA GLN A 251 -22.71 -31.66 33.54
C GLN A 251 -22.17 -33.05 33.20
N ASP A 252 -22.56 -33.59 32.02
CA ASP A 252 -22.03 -34.83 31.50
C ASP A 252 -20.53 -34.77 31.24
N LEU A 253 -19.78 -35.84 31.52
CA LEU A 253 -18.34 -35.88 31.44
C LEU A 253 -17.87 -36.40 30.08
N PHE A 254 -16.82 -35.80 29.54
CA PHE A 254 -16.16 -36.29 28.34
C PHE A 254 -15.00 -37.24 28.71
N GLU A 255 -15.25 -38.50 28.73
CA GLU A 255 -14.29 -39.55 29.06
C GLU A 255 -13.44 -39.88 27.83
N ILE A 256 -12.13 -39.57 27.85
CA ILE A 256 -11.23 -39.79 26.73
C ILE A 256 -10.51 -41.14 26.81
N ARG A 257 -10.29 -41.74 25.65
CA ARG A 257 -9.35 -42.85 25.42
C ARG A 257 -8.26 -42.38 24.48
N ILE A 258 -7.00 -42.79 24.68
CA ILE A 258 -5.86 -42.44 23.87
C ILE A 258 -5.09 -43.68 23.47
N GLY A 259 -4.85 -43.86 22.16
CA GLY A 259 -4.07 -44.95 21.61
C GLY A 259 -2.91 -44.45 20.75
N ILE A 260 -1.72 -45.08 20.93
CA ILE A 260 -0.51 -44.67 20.23
C ILE A 260 0.22 -45.87 19.65
N HIS A 261 0.65 -45.72 18.41
CA HIS A 261 1.51 -46.75 17.75
C HIS A 261 2.58 -46.05 16.90
N SER A 262 3.79 -46.67 16.86
CA SER A 262 4.93 -46.19 16.08
C SER A 262 5.29 -47.20 14.98
N GLY A 263 5.51 -46.69 13.75
CA GLY A 263 5.87 -47.49 12.59
C GLY A 263 5.90 -46.67 11.29
N PRO A 264 6.06 -47.33 10.13
CA PRO A 264 6.11 -46.63 8.85
C PRO A 264 4.73 -46.19 8.37
N VAL A 265 4.71 -45.01 7.69
CA VAL A 265 3.52 -44.46 7.02
C VAL A 265 3.90 -43.88 5.66
N VAL A 266 2.92 -43.76 4.78
CA VAL A 266 3.00 -42.89 3.61
C VAL A 266 2.15 -41.66 3.90
N ALA A 267 2.72 -40.45 3.72
CA ALA A 267 2.03 -39.19 3.91
C ALA A 267 1.95 -38.43 2.59
N GLY A 268 0.87 -37.71 2.37
CA GLY A 268 0.70 -36.94 1.14
C GLY A 268 -0.65 -36.27 1.02
N ILE A 269 -0.88 -35.61 -0.11
CA ILE A 269 -2.15 -34.99 -0.46
C ILE A 269 -2.95 -35.93 -1.39
N VAL A 270 -4.22 -36.11 -1.10
CA VAL A 270 -5.15 -36.87 -1.96
C VAL A 270 -6.33 -35.98 -2.33
N GLY A 271 -6.68 -36.05 -3.62
CA GLY A 271 -7.79 -35.33 -4.21
C GLY A 271 -7.36 -34.07 -4.94
N VAL A 272 -8.23 -33.61 -5.85
CA VAL A 272 -8.04 -32.34 -6.62
C VAL A 272 -8.88 -31.22 -6.04
N LYS A 273 -10.06 -31.54 -5.52
CA LYS A 273 -10.96 -30.62 -4.82
C LYS A 273 -11.05 -31.04 -3.36
N LYS A 274 -11.02 -30.05 -2.44
CA LYS A 274 -11.01 -30.31 -0.99
C LYS A 274 -9.88 -31.28 -0.61
N PHE A 275 -8.69 -31.04 -1.13
CA PHE A 275 -7.50 -31.82 -0.79
C PHE A 275 -7.19 -31.67 0.69
N ALA A 276 -6.69 -32.73 1.30
CA ALA A 276 -6.24 -32.78 2.67
C ALA A 276 -4.92 -33.55 2.74
N TYR A 277 -4.04 -33.09 3.63
CA TYR A 277 -2.87 -33.87 4.00
C TYR A 277 -3.28 -35.01 4.90
N ASP A 278 -2.94 -36.22 4.54
CA ASP A 278 -3.31 -37.42 5.27
C ASP A 278 -2.19 -38.45 5.29
N ILE A 279 -2.30 -39.45 6.14
CA ILE A 279 -1.34 -40.56 6.27
C ILE A 279 -2.02 -41.91 6.12
N TRP A 280 -1.29 -42.82 5.49
CA TRP A 280 -1.75 -44.19 5.21
C TRP A 280 -0.71 -45.19 5.66
N GLY A 281 -1.18 -46.35 6.06
CA GLY A 281 -0.35 -47.47 6.44
C GLY A 281 -0.96 -48.26 7.58
N ASP A 282 -0.40 -49.43 7.85
CA ASP A 282 -0.82 -50.30 8.92
C ASP A 282 -0.64 -49.67 10.32
N THR A 283 0.33 -48.80 10.42
CA THR A 283 0.61 -47.99 11.62
C THR A 283 -0.62 -47.21 12.08
N VAL A 284 -1.36 -46.62 11.14
CA VAL A 284 -2.61 -45.87 11.44
C VAL A 284 -3.66 -46.81 12.01
N ASN A 285 -3.83 -47.97 11.41
CA ASN A 285 -4.85 -48.97 11.85
C ASN A 285 -4.52 -49.52 13.24
N ILE A 286 -3.23 -49.76 13.54
CA ILE A 286 -2.81 -50.25 14.85
C ILE A 286 -3.00 -49.15 15.91
N ALA A 287 -2.66 -47.92 15.62
CA ALA A 287 -2.88 -46.78 16.54
C ALA A 287 -4.38 -46.64 16.92
N SER A 288 -5.28 -46.72 15.93
CA SER A 288 -6.72 -46.70 16.18
C SER A 288 -7.19 -47.89 17.05
N ARG A 289 -6.59 -49.08 16.85
CA ARG A 289 -6.87 -50.24 17.74
C ARG A 289 -6.32 -50.09 19.14
N MET A 290 -5.18 -49.46 19.32
CA MET A 290 -4.66 -49.08 20.65
C MET A 290 -5.62 -48.18 21.38
N GLU A 291 -6.24 -47.20 20.65
CA GLU A 291 -7.26 -46.31 21.20
C GLU A 291 -8.51 -47.08 21.63
N SER A 292 -9.11 -47.85 20.72
CA SER A 292 -10.37 -48.57 21.00
C SER A 292 -10.24 -49.66 22.08
N SER A 293 -9.03 -50.13 22.32
CA SER A 293 -8.70 -51.08 23.41
C SER A 293 -8.23 -50.38 24.68
N ALA A 294 -8.16 -49.07 24.70
CA ALA A 294 -7.80 -48.32 25.91
C ALA A 294 -8.96 -48.27 26.90
N GLU A 295 -8.67 -48.31 28.16
CA GLU A 295 -9.63 -47.93 29.18
C GLU A 295 -9.77 -46.41 29.28
N THR A 296 -10.89 -45.97 29.76
CA THR A 296 -11.18 -44.54 29.95
C THR A 296 -10.11 -43.85 30.83
N GLY A 297 -9.62 -42.72 30.37
CA GLY A 297 -8.60 -41.95 31.05
C GLY A 297 -7.18 -42.53 30.95
N GLN A 298 -7.00 -43.60 30.16
CA GLN A 298 -5.69 -44.22 29.98
C GLN A 298 -5.09 -43.92 28.63
N ILE A 299 -3.76 -43.95 28.59
CA ILE A 299 -2.95 -43.86 27.37
C ILE A 299 -2.42 -45.26 27.09
N ASN A 300 -2.91 -45.89 26.01
CA ASN A 300 -2.54 -47.23 25.59
C ASN A 300 -1.55 -47.16 24.42
N ILE A 301 -0.40 -47.80 24.57
CA ILE A 301 0.66 -47.80 23.56
C ILE A 301 0.99 -49.24 23.14
N SER A 302 1.40 -49.42 21.88
CA SER A 302 1.87 -50.71 21.38
C SER A 302 3.29 -51.03 21.82
N GLN A 303 3.72 -52.28 21.68
CA GLN A 303 5.10 -52.74 21.89
C GLN A 303 6.11 -51.88 21.14
N ASN A 304 5.83 -51.54 19.86
CA ASN A 304 6.76 -50.71 19.07
C ASN A 304 7.00 -49.34 19.70
N THR A 305 5.93 -48.69 20.18
CA THR A 305 6.06 -47.39 20.86
C THR A 305 6.72 -47.54 22.22
N TYR A 306 6.40 -48.62 22.97
CA TYR A 306 7.00 -48.93 24.24
C TYR A 306 8.52 -49.01 24.15
N GLU A 307 9.08 -49.73 23.16
CA GLU A 307 10.52 -49.83 22.99
C GLU A 307 11.22 -48.48 22.80
N LEU A 308 10.55 -47.53 22.16
CA LEU A 308 11.07 -46.19 21.92
C LEU A 308 11.04 -45.30 23.19
N VAL A 309 10.11 -45.57 24.14
CA VAL A 309 9.83 -44.66 25.24
C VAL A 309 10.05 -45.24 26.63
N LYS A 310 10.31 -46.52 26.77
CA LYS A 310 10.43 -47.28 28.06
C LYS A 310 11.42 -46.70 29.05
N ASN A 311 12.47 -46.01 28.57
CA ASN A 311 13.48 -45.37 29.44
C ASN A 311 13.04 -43.99 29.97
N GLN A 312 11.96 -43.41 29.41
CA GLN A 312 11.52 -42.07 29.72
C GLN A 312 10.16 -42.03 30.44
N PHE A 313 9.36 -43.09 30.30
CA PHE A 313 8.01 -43.17 30.83
C PHE A 313 7.78 -44.44 31.62
N VAL A 314 6.92 -44.36 32.64
CA VAL A 314 6.45 -45.49 33.41
C VAL A 314 5.34 -46.18 32.60
N CYS A 315 5.60 -47.42 32.14
CA CYS A 315 4.70 -48.20 31.32
C CYS A 315 4.36 -49.52 31.98
N ILE A 316 3.08 -49.86 32.06
CA ILE A 316 2.54 -51.10 32.65
C ILE A 316 1.99 -51.98 31.54
N HIS A 317 2.44 -53.25 31.47
CA HIS A 317 1.96 -54.20 30.49
C HIS A 317 0.46 -54.57 30.75
N ARG A 318 -0.34 -54.55 29.67
CA ARG A 318 -1.81 -54.73 29.75
C ARG A 318 -2.31 -55.97 29.01
N GLY A 319 -1.42 -56.83 28.54
CA GLY A 319 -1.81 -57.98 27.74
C GLY A 319 -1.71 -57.72 26.24
N LYS A 320 -2.42 -58.47 25.45
CA LYS A 320 -2.30 -58.50 23.98
C LYS A 320 -3.62 -58.23 23.26
N ILE A 321 -3.50 -57.57 22.11
CA ILE A 321 -4.61 -57.39 21.18
C ILE A 321 -4.33 -58.10 19.85
N LYS A 322 -5.35 -58.72 19.26
CA LYS A 322 -5.25 -59.32 17.92
C LYS A 322 -5.22 -58.22 16.86
N ALA A 323 -4.12 -58.10 16.15
CA ALA A 323 -4.01 -57.28 14.96
C ALA A 323 -4.24 -58.11 13.69
N LYS A 324 -5.15 -57.68 12.82
CA LYS A 324 -5.45 -58.38 11.57
C LYS A 324 -4.17 -58.54 10.75
N ASN A 325 -3.82 -59.77 10.37
CA ASN A 325 -2.64 -60.18 9.60
C ASN A 325 -1.27 -59.99 10.30
N LYS A 326 -1.21 -59.64 11.62
CA LYS A 326 0.06 -59.46 12.36
C LYS A 326 0.14 -60.24 13.67
N GLY A 327 -0.86 -61.07 13.93
CA GLY A 327 -0.91 -61.83 15.18
C GLY A 327 -1.29 -60.97 16.38
N GLU A 328 -0.70 -61.29 17.53
CA GLU A 328 -0.93 -60.59 18.77
C GLU A 328 0.12 -59.50 18.99
N ILE A 329 -0.31 -58.31 19.39
CA ILE A 329 0.56 -57.15 19.72
C ILE A 329 0.41 -56.85 21.21
N ASP A 330 1.51 -56.75 21.94
CA ASP A 330 1.52 -56.36 23.35
C ASP A 330 1.11 -54.89 23.51
N MET A 331 0.34 -54.65 24.55
CA MET A 331 -0.14 -53.33 24.92
C MET A 331 0.45 -52.88 26.26
N TYR A 332 0.71 -51.58 26.39
CA TYR A 332 1.19 -50.99 27.63
C TYR A 332 0.41 -49.73 27.96
N SER A 333 0.07 -49.53 29.25
CA SER A 333 -0.52 -48.29 29.72
C SER A 333 0.58 -47.34 30.21
N VAL A 334 0.58 -46.12 29.73
CA VAL A 334 1.49 -45.06 30.19
C VAL A 334 0.86 -44.32 31.38
N THR A 335 1.50 -44.39 32.53
CA THR A 335 1.01 -43.80 33.77
C THR A 335 1.63 -42.42 34.08
N GLY A 336 2.90 -42.24 33.76
CA GLY A 336 3.62 -40.97 34.00
C GLY A 336 5.01 -40.95 33.39
N SER A 337 5.77 -39.89 33.64
CA SER A 337 7.17 -39.74 33.24
C SER A 337 8.12 -40.27 34.35
N ASN A 338 9.23 -40.90 33.95
CA ASN A 338 10.31 -41.33 34.91
C ASN A 338 11.08 -40.15 35.53
N LYS A 339 10.79 -38.90 35.10
CA LYS A 339 11.46 -37.67 35.56
C LYS A 339 10.72 -36.90 36.62
N GLU A 340 9.59 -37.42 37.11
CA GLU A 340 8.86 -36.88 38.27
C GLU A 340 9.19 -37.59 39.57
#